data_4f4e825fb032c3fc9826f51d55a49784
#
_entry.id   4f4e825fb032c3fc9826f51d55a49784
#
_cell.length_a   1.000
_cell.length_b   1.000
_cell.length_c   1.000
_cell.angle_alpha   90.00
_cell.angle_beta   90.00
_cell.angle_gamma   90.00
#
_symmetry.space_group_name_H-M   'P 1'
#
loop_
_entity.id
_entity.type
_entity.pdbx_description
1 polymer ?
#
loop_
_entity_poly.entity_id
_entity_poly.type
_entity_poly.pdbx_seq_one_letter_code
_entity_poly.pdbx_strand_id
1 'polypeptide(L)'
;MATNTYVALDETTVVTAVPSITFTGISGAYTDLVIVGNWGQSVDTQACLFRVGNGSIDSGLNYSATELWGNGTTAGSQRTSNANGARITYSTGGGSAVTSNFQLHLMNYANTTTNKTFITRNNVPSSAYPGTSAFVSLWRSTAAINIVQLYLTGDNFLAGSTFSLYGIAASSVGAKATGGIISSDSQYYYHTFLASGTFTPTQSLTADDLVVAGGGGGGALDGGGGGAGGLRSTVTATGGGGSLETPLSLTATGYTVTVGGGGTGALGAGNGGTNGTNGSNSVFSTITSTGGGFGGSNNAGFGGTSSVGAPGGSGGGGG
;
A
#
# COMPACT_ATOMS: atom_id res chain seq x y z
N MET A 1 1.26 10.29 -4.91
CA MET A 1 -0.10 10.63 -4.46
C MET A 1 -0.64 9.44 -3.67
N ALA A 2 -1.21 9.68 -2.50
CA ALA A 2 -1.88 8.62 -1.78
C ALA A 2 -3.00 8.04 -2.66
N THR A 3 -3.03 6.74 -2.86
CA THR A 3 -4.14 6.08 -3.56
C THR A 3 -5.37 6.16 -2.66
N ASN A 4 -6.53 6.49 -3.22
CA ASN A 4 -7.78 6.53 -2.47
C ASN A 4 -8.05 5.14 -1.88
N THR A 5 -8.23 5.06 -0.57
CA THR A 5 -8.59 3.80 0.11
C THR A 5 -9.96 3.31 -0.36
N TYR A 6 -10.90 4.23 -0.58
CA TYR A 6 -12.22 3.96 -1.16
C TYR A 6 -12.20 4.29 -2.66
N VAL A 7 -12.45 3.30 -3.49
CA VAL A 7 -12.56 3.43 -4.94
C VAL A 7 -14.03 3.26 -5.30
N ALA A 8 -14.65 4.28 -5.91
CA ALA A 8 -16.02 4.18 -6.41
C ALA A 8 -16.06 3.15 -7.55
N LEU A 9 -16.94 2.16 -7.45
CA LEU A 9 -17.07 1.07 -8.43
C LEU A 9 -18.34 1.23 -9.25
N ASP A 10 -19.46 1.55 -8.59
CA ASP A 10 -20.76 1.70 -9.24
C ASP A 10 -21.68 2.58 -8.38
N GLU A 11 -22.66 3.20 -9.03
CA GLU A 11 -23.68 4.02 -8.38
C GLU A 11 -25.00 3.88 -9.11
N THR A 12 -26.07 3.75 -8.34
CA THR A 12 -27.46 3.68 -8.88
C THR A 12 -28.34 4.68 -8.17
N THR A 13 -28.98 5.54 -8.95
CA THR A 13 -30.11 6.37 -8.49
C THR A 13 -31.41 5.81 -9.05
N VAL A 14 -32.37 5.50 -8.20
CA VAL A 14 -33.67 4.99 -8.59
C VAL A 14 -34.49 6.14 -9.22
N VAL A 15 -34.83 6.00 -10.49
CA VAL A 15 -35.67 6.97 -11.22
C VAL A 15 -37.15 6.64 -11.10
N THR A 16 -37.51 5.35 -11.18
CA THR A 16 -38.86 4.81 -10.96
C THR A 16 -38.77 3.69 -9.93
N ALA A 17 -39.82 3.54 -9.10
CA ALA A 17 -39.80 2.58 -8.02
C ALA A 17 -39.53 1.13 -8.52
N VAL A 18 -38.54 0.46 -7.87
CA VAL A 18 -38.08 -0.89 -8.24
C VAL A 18 -37.96 -1.80 -7.01
N PRO A 19 -38.21 -3.11 -7.15
CA PRO A 19 -38.17 -4.05 -6.01
C PRO A 19 -36.75 -4.39 -5.55
N SER A 20 -35.76 -4.17 -6.39
CA SER A 20 -34.36 -4.49 -6.08
C SER A 20 -33.37 -3.69 -6.91
N ILE A 21 -32.16 -3.57 -6.37
CA ILE A 21 -30.95 -3.03 -7.03
C ILE A 21 -29.90 -4.13 -7.05
N THR A 22 -29.21 -4.31 -8.17
CA THR A 22 -28.21 -5.36 -8.32
C THR A 22 -26.91 -4.81 -8.91
N PHE A 23 -25.81 -4.96 -8.19
CA PHE A 23 -24.45 -4.72 -8.66
C PHE A 23 -23.87 -6.03 -9.20
N THR A 24 -23.39 -6.04 -10.43
CA THR A 24 -22.86 -7.22 -11.12
C THR A 24 -21.44 -6.99 -11.62
N GLY A 25 -20.73 -8.09 -11.93
CA GLY A 25 -19.37 -7.98 -12.48
C GLY A 25 -18.35 -7.35 -11.53
N ILE A 26 -18.57 -7.47 -10.21
CA ILE A 26 -17.69 -6.90 -9.21
C ILE A 26 -16.33 -7.58 -9.29
N SER A 27 -15.28 -6.79 -9.50
CA SER A 27 -13.89 -7.27 -9.57
C SER A 27 -13.44 -7.82 -8.22
N GLY A 28 -12.65 -8.90 -8.22
CA GLY A 28 -12.00 -9.45 -7.01
C GLY A 28 -10.72 -8.73 -6.56
N ALA A 29 -10.42 -7.56 -7.13
CA ALA A 29 -9.15 -6.85 -6.93
C ALA A 29 -9.06 -6.03 -5.63
N TYR A 30 -10.14 -5.95 -4.86
CA TYR A 30 -10.21 -5.18 -3.61
C TYR A 30 -10.16 -6.11 -2.41
N THR A 31 -9.80 -5.59 -1.24
CA THR A 31 -9.83 -6.36 0.01
C THR A 31 -11.25 -6.56 0.51
N ASP A 32 -12.02 -5.48 0.50
CA ASP A 32 -13.39 -5.44 1.00
C ASP A 32 -14.26 -4.60 0.05
N LEU A 33 -15.58 -4.74 0.22
CA LEU A 33 -16.57 -3.86 -0.42
C LEU A 33 -17.35 -3.11 0.64
N VAL A 34 -17.75 -1.88 0.30
CA VAL A 34 -18.65 -1.07 1.11
C VAL A 34 -19.79 -0.58 0.23
N ILE A 35 -21.02 -0.79 0.67
CA ILE A 35 -22.22 -0.23 0.03
C ILE A 35 -22.81 0.80 0.99
N VAL A 36 -23.05 2.01 0.48
CA VAL A 36 -23.79 3.07 1.17
C VAL A 36 -25.10 3.28 0.44
N GLY A 37 -26.20 3.27 1.17
CA GLY A 37 -27.52 3.51 0.60
C GLY A 37 -28.32 4.54 1.38
N ASN A 38 -29.00 5.44 0.64
CA ASN A 38 -30.08 6.29 1.14
C ASN A 38 -31.34 5.90 0.37
N TRP A 39 -32.37 5.55 1.06
CA TRP A 39 -33.55 4.96 0.42
C TRP A 39 -34.85 5.21 1.15
N GLY A 40 -35.95 5.06 0.41
CA GLY A 40 -37.30 5.12 0.91
C GLY A 40 -38.14 3.96 0.36
N GLN A 41 -39.25 3.69 1.03
CA GLN A 41 -40.25 2.70 0.63
C GLN A 41 -41.64 3.22 0.94
N SER A 42 -42.66 2.62 0.29
CA SER A 42 -44.05 3.07 0.45
C SER A 42 -44.76 2.47 1.66
N VAL A 43 -44.30 1.32 2.15
CA VAL A 43 -44.91 0.53 3.23
C VAL A 43 -44.02 0.41 4.44
N ASP A 44 -44.48 0.81 5.60
CA ASP A 44 -43.72 0.99 6.85
C ASP A 44 -43.24 -0.31 7.54
N THR A 45 -43.58 -1.48 7.03
CA THR A 45 -43.36 -2.75 7.75
C THR A 45 -42.40 -3.71 7.04
N GLN A 46 -41.78 -3.30 5.93
CA GLN A 46 -40.95 -4.18 5.13
C GLN A 46 -39.46 -4.04 5.48
N ALA A 47 -38.78 -5.16 5.48
CA ALA A 47 -37.34 -5.18 5.73
C ALA A 47 -36.55 -4.96 4.44
N CYS A 48 -35.44 -4.23 4.54
CA CYS A 48 -34.41 -4.22 3.51
C CYS A 48 -33.42 -5.35 3.77
N LEU A 49 -33.17 -6.16 2.76
CA LEU A 49 -32.26 -7.29 2.79
C LEU A 49 -31.27 -7.20 1.64
N PHE A 50 -30.21 -7.99 1.73
CA PHE A 50 -29.29 -8.22 0.63
C PHE A 50 -29.01 -9.72 0.44
N ARG A 51 -28.62 -10.05 -0.78
CA ARG A 51 -28.10 -11.34 -1.22
C ARG A 51 -26.81 -11.13 -1.95
N VAL A 52 -25.98 -12.15 -1.93
CA VAL A 52 -24.71 -12.17 -2.65
C VAL A 52 -24.59 -13.45 -3.46
N GLY A 53 -23.60 -13.51 -4.34
CA GLY A 53 -23.32 -14.71 -5.09
C GLY A 53 -22.08 -14.61 -5.97
N ASN A 54 -21.85 -15.68 -6.75
CA ASN A 54 -20.82 -15.77 -7.76
C ASN A 54 -21.44 -16.16 -9.10
N GLY A 55 -21.56 -15.20 -10.02
CA GLY A 55 -22.23 -15.35 -11.30
C GLY A 55 -23.77 -15.32 -11.20
N SER A 56 -24.37 -15.78 -10.11
CA SER A 56 -25.79 -15.72 -9.81
C SER A 56 -26.02 -15.45 -8.33
N ILE A 57 -27.17 -14.85 -8.00
CA ILE A 57 -27.56 -14.56 -6.63
C ILE A 57 -27.92 -15.87 -5.91
N ASP A 58 -27.36 -16.07 -4.71
CA ASP A 58 -27.77 -17.15 -3.81
C ASP A 58 -29.04 -16.75 -3.05
N SER A 59 -30.17 -17.38 -3.39
CA SER A 59 -31.45 -17.21 -2.71
C SER A 59 -31.80 -18.41 -1.79
N GLY A 60 -30.85 -19.31 -1.55
CA GLY A 60 -30.96 -20.43 -0.63
C GLY A 60 -30.94 -20.01 0.84
N LEU A 61 -31.22 -20.97 1.73
CA LEU A 61 -31.24 -20.75 3.19
C LEU A 61 -29.84 -20.70 3.79
N ASN A 62 -28.93 -19.98 3.15
CA ASN A 62 -27.50 -19.93 3.49
C ASN A 62 -27.10 -18.73 4.35
N TYR A 63 -28.05 -17.88 4.74
CA TYR A 63 -27.75 -16.67 5.53
C TYR A 63 -28.17 -16.83 6.98
N SER A 64 -27.43 -16.16 7.85
CA SER A 64 -27.78 -15.96 9.26
C SER A 64 -27.29 -14.59 9.72
N ALA A 65 -27.91 -14.01 10.75
CA ALA A 65 -27.56 -12.71 11.29
C ALA A 65 -27.86 -12.63 12.79
N THR A 66 -27.05 -11.82 13.48
CA THR A 66 -27.34 -11.31 14.82
C THR A 66 -27.50 -9.80 14.71
N GLU A 67 -28.59 -9.28 15.26
CA GLU A 67 -28.91 -7.86 15.34
C GLU A 67 -28.71 -7.35 16.76
N LEU A 68 -28.18 -6.13 16.85
CA LEU A 68 -28.22 -5.26 18.03
C LEU A 68 -28.99 -4.01 17.63
N TRP A 69 -30.00 -3.61 18.42
CA TRP A 69 -30.84 -2.47 18.10
C TRP A 69 -31.18 -1.61 19.32
N GLY A 70 -31.52 -0.34 19.07
CA GLY A 70 -31.99 0.58 20.07
C GLY A 70 -32.92 1.65 19.46
N ASN A 71 -33.95 2.05 20.20
CA ASN A 71 -34.93 3.05 19.79
C ASN A 71 -34.93 4.31 20.69
N GLY A 72 -33.89 4.50 21.50
CA GLY A 72 -33.76 5.60 22.45
C GLY A 72 -34.36 5.32 23.82
N THR A 73 -35.28 4.37 23.95
CA THR A 73 -35.88 3.96 25.23
C THR A 73 -35.60 2.51 25.60
N THR A 74 -35.43 1.67 24.60
CA THR A 74 -35.21 0.22 24.73
C THR A 74 -34.06 -0.19 23.85
N ALA A 75 -33.25 -1.13 24.30
CA ALA A 75 -32.24 -1.82 23.50
C ALA A 75 -32.50 -3.32 23.56
N GLY A 76 -32.10 -4.04 22.48
CA GLY A 76 -32.27 -5.47 22.41
C GLY A 76 -31.37 -6.11 21.36
N SER A 77 -31.47 -7.45 21.33
CA SER A 77 -30.79 -8.25 20.30
C SER A 77 -31.72 -9.35 19.81
N GLN A 78 -31.52 -9.78 18.58
CA GLN A 78 -32.21 -10.92 18.01
C GLN A 78 -31.33 -11.64 17.00
N ARG A 79 -31.71 -12.87 16.68
CA ARG A 79 -30.99 -13.72 15.74
C ARG A 79 -31.92 -14.27 14.66
N THR A 80 -31.42 -14.31 13.43
CA THR A 80 -32.04 -15.02 12.31
C THR A 80 -31.09 -16.09 11.81
N SER A 81 -31.59 -17.29 11.53
CA SER A 81 -30.81 -18.39 10.94
C SER A 81 -31.59 -19.04 9.80
N ASN A 82 -30.84 -19.66 8.88
CA ASN A 82 -31.41 -20.32 7.69
C ASN A 82 -32.33 -19.38 6.89
N ALA A 83 -31.88 -18.15 6.68
CA ALA A 83 -32.58 -17.16 5.87
C ALA A 83 -32.15 -17.22 4.42
N ASN A 84 -32.96 -16.73 3.53
CA ASN A 84 -32.70 -16.62 2.09
C ASN A 84 -32.08 -15.26 1.69
N GLY A 85 -31.63 -14.47 2.65
CA GLY A 85 -30.93 -13.20 2.52
C GLY A 85 -30.52 -12.67 3.89
N ALA A 86 -29.51 -11.80 3.94
CA ALA A 86 -29.07 -11.13 5.15
C ALA A 86 -29.78 -9.78 5.29
N ARG A 87 -30.01 -9.34 6.52
CA ARG A 87 -30.74 -8.11 6.81
C ARG A 87 -29.84 -6.88 6.78
N ILE A 88 -30.36 -5.81 6.20
CA ILE A 88 -29.86 -4.44 6.32
C ILE A 88 -30.66 -3.72 7.40
N THR A 89 -31.99 -3.90 7.39
CA THR A 89 -32.87 -3.36 8.43
C THR A 89 -33.89 -4.42 8.82
N TYR A 90 -34.42 -4.32 10.04
CA TYR A 90 -35.49 -5.21 10.48
C TYR A 90 -36.87 -4.75 9.96
N SER A 91 -37.16 -3.49 10.17
CA SER A 91 -38.34 -2.81 9.65
C SER A 91 -37.94 -1.38 9.36
N THR A 92 -38.59 -0.76 8.44
CA THR A 92 -38.27 0.60 8.07
C THR A 92 -39.48 1.47 8.17
N GLY A 93 -39.26 2.72 8.52
CA GLY A 93 -40.26 3.72 8.46
C GLY A 93 -40.76 3.90 7.04
N GLY A 94 -42.03 3.55 6.81
CA GLY A 94 -42.71 3.89 5.60
C GLY A 94 -42.98 5.38 5.55
N GLY A 95 -42.84 5.88 4.40
CA GLY A 95 -43.18 7.26 4.08
C GLY A 95 -42.68 7.53 2.67
N SER A 96 -43.34 8.40 1.97
CA SER A 96 -43.00 8.79 0.60
C SER A 96 -41.66 9.50 0.46
N ALA A 97 -40.85 9.58 1.52
CA ALA A 97 -39.57 10.27 1.53
C ALA A 97 -38.39 9.26 1.61
N VAL A 98 -37.29 9.62 1.00
CA VAL A 98 -36.00 8.91 1.11
C VAL A 98 -35.33 9.36 2.40
N THR A 99 -35.45 8.60 3.47
CA THR A 99 -35.02 9.01 4.81
C THR A 99 -34.19 7.95 5.53
N SER A 100 -34.27 6.69 5.12
CA SER A 100 -33.46 5.61 5.69
C SER A 100 -32.08 5.57 5.07
N ASN A 101 -31.06 5.25 5.88
CA ASN A 101 -29.70 5.06 5.35
C ASN A 101 -29.03 3.85 6.00
N PHE A 102 -28.06 3.30 5.29
CA PHE A 102 -27.22 2.22 5.79
C PHE A 102 -25.82 2.28 5.22
N GLN A 103 -24.92 1.59 5.90
CA GLN A 103 -23.63 1.17 5.39
C GLN A 103 -23.50 -0.35 5.57
N LEU A 104 -23.25 -1.06 4.49
CA LEU A 104 -22.97 -2.49 4.47
C LEU A 104 -21.50 -2.72 4.10
N HIS A 105 -20.78 -3.43 4.95
CA HIS A 105 -19.37 -3.80 4.75
C HIS A 105 -19.29 -5.31 4.49
N LEU A 106 -18.79 -5.68 3.32
CA LEU A 106 -18.54 -7.06 2.89
C LEU A 106 -17.03 -7.32 3.02
N MET A 107 -16.64 -7.96 4.13
CA MET A 107 -15.25 -8.22 4.46
C MET A 107 -14.71 -9.42 3.69
N ASN A 108 -13.48 -9.27 3.14
CA ASN A 108 -12.74 -10.36 2.48
C ASN A 108 -13.58 -11.10 1.41
N TYR A 109 -14.38 -10.34 0.65
CA TYR A 109 -15.43 -10.84 -0.25
C TYR A 109 -14.91 -11.73 -1.38
N ALA A 110 -13.67 -11.51 -1.85
CA ALA A 110 -13.06 -12.27 -2.93
C ALA A 110 -12.38 -13.58 -2.47
N ASN A 111 -12.31 -13.83 -1.16
CA ASN A 111 -11.71 -15.05 -0.60
C ASN A 111 -12.51 -16.30 -1.01
N THR A 112 -11.82 -17.42 -1.25
CA THR A 112 -12.44 -18.68 -1.67
C THR A 112 -12.27 -19.82 -0.65
N THR A 113 -11.75 -19.53 0.55
CA THR A 113 -11.46 -20.56 1.57
C THR A 113 -12.32 -20.45 2.82
N THR A 114 -12.94 -19.29 3.05
CA THR A 114 -13.76 -19.03 4.26
C THR A 114 -15.18 -18.58 3.89
N ASN A 115 -16.14 -18.84 4.76
CA ASN A 115 -17.47 -18.24 4.67
C ASN A 115 -17.38 -16.72 4.78
N LYS A 116 -18.35 -16.00 4.21
CA LYS A 116 -18.35 -14.55 4.17
C LYS A 116 -19.10 -13.95 5.33
N THR A 117 -18.49 -12.96 5.98
CA THR A 117 -19.07 -12.18 7.06
C THR A 117 -19.32 -10.75 6.61
N PHE A 118 -20.39 -10.16 7.13
CA PHE A 118 -20.84 -8.82 6.78
C PHE A 118 -21.16 -8.05 8.05
N ILE A 119 -20.92 -6.74 8.02
CA ILE A 119 -21.38 -5.84 9.06
C ILE A 119 -22.24 -4.78 8.41
N THR A 120 -23.46 -4.59 8.93
CA THR A 120 -24.37 -3.52 8.50
C THR A 120 -24.68 -2.63 9.68
N ARG A 121 -24.72 -1.33 9.46
CA ARG A 121 -25.28 -0.35 10.38
C ARG A 121 -26.29 0.51 9.64
N ASN A 122 -27.39 0.85 10.31
CA ASN A 122 -28.46 1.62 9.69
C ASN A 122 -29.12 2.55 10.70
N ASN A 123 -29.90 3.50 10.19
CA ASN A 123 -30.89 4.22 10.94
C ASN A 123 -32.26 4.04 10.26
N VAL A 124 -33.30 4.07 11.07
CA VAL A 124 -34.69 4.00 10.65
C VAL A 124 -35.45 5.13 11.32
N PRO A 125 -35.73 6.24 10.60
CA PRO A 125 -36.44 7.39 11.17
C PRO A 125 -37.97 7.21 11.11
N SER A 126 -38.49 6.03 11.39
CA SER A 126 -39.90 5.71 11.40
C SER A 126 -40.58 6.19 12.68
N SER A 127 -41.80 6.65 12.60
CA SER A 127 -42.62 6.93 13.77
C SER A 127 -43.07 5.66 14.49
N ALA A 128 -43.21 4.55 13.77
CA ALA A 128 -43.65 3.26 14.33
C ALA A 128 -42.45 2.48 14.93
N TYR A 129 -41.28 2.58 14.30
CA TYR A 129 -40.07 1.86 14.69
C TYR A 129 -38.82 2.74 14.58
N PRO A 130 -38.77 3.86 15.34
CA PRO A 130 -37.60 4.74 15.30
C PRO A 130 -36.40 4.01 15.93
N GLY A 131 -35.27 4.06 15.26
CA GLY A 131 -34.10 3.44 15.88
C GLY A 131 -32.89 3.30 14.98
N THR A 132 -31.87 2.75 15.61
CA THR A 132 -30.65 2.35 14.95
C THR A 132 -30.40 0.87 15.19
N SER A 133 -29.84 0.18 14.21
CA SER A 133 -29.38 -1.20 14.42
C SER A 133 -28.07 -1.49 13.72
N ALA A 134 -27.41 -2.54 14.22
CA ALA A 134 -26.24 -3.13 13.60
C ALA A 134 -26.47 -4.64 13.45
N PHE A 135 -26.10 -5.17 12.29
CA PHE A 135 -26.15 -6.60 12.01
C PHE A 135 -24.74 -7.13 11.77
N VAL A 136 -24.43 -8.27 12.40
CA VAL A 136 -23.33 -9.14 11.98
C VAL A 136 -23.98 -10.34 11.27
N SER A 137 -23.71 -10.48 9.99
CA SER A 137 -24.30 -11.49 9.12
C SER A 137 -23.26 -12.46 8.58
N LEU A 138 -23.73 -13.67 8.26
CA LEU A 138 -22.92 -14.75 7.67
C LEU A 138 -23.61 -15.28 6.42
N TRP A 139 -22.88 -15.43 5.33
CA TRP A 139 -23.23 -16.27 4.20
C TRP A 139 -22.39 -17.55 4.24
N ARG A 140 -23.04 -18.71 4.36
CA ARG A 140 -22.41 -20.03 4.42
C ARG A 140 -21.99 -20.52 3.04
N SER A 141 -21.05 -19.83 2.44
CA SER A 141 -20.41 -20.18 1.19
C SER A 141 -18.97 -19.66 1.18
N THR A 142 -18.08 -20.45 0.64
CA THR A 142 -16.69 -20.03 0.42
C THR A 142 -16.48 -19.35 -0.94
N ALA A 143 -17.49 -19.32 -1.83
CA ALA A 143 -17.37 -18.70 -3.14
C ALA A 143 -17.03 -17.19 -3.02
N ALA A 144 -16.20 -16.69 -3.93
CA ALA A 144 -15.96 -15.25 -4.07
C ALA A 144 -17.29 -14.55 -4.44
N ILE A 145 -17.46 -13.31 -3.97
CA ILE A 145 -18.65 -12.52 -4.31
C ILE A 145 -18.32 -11.64 -5.52
N ASN A 146 -19.11 -11.74 -6.59
CA ASN A 146 -19.02 -10.85 -7.74
C ASN A 146 -20.39 -10.25 -8.14
N ILE A 147 -21.44 -10.52 -7.34
CA ILE A 147 -22.78 -9.98 -7.50
C ILE A 147 -23.39 -9.73 -6.12
N VAL A 148 -24.05 -8.57 -5.96
CA VAL A 148 -24.76 -8.18 -4.74
C VAL A 148 -26.12 -7.61 -5.13
N GLN A 149 -27.19 -8.14 -4.55
CA GLN A 149 -28.56 -7.65 -4.71
C GLN A 149 -29.08 -7.09 -3.40
N LEU A 150 -29.60 -5.87 -3.43
CA LEU A 150 -30.38 -5.24 -2.35
C LEU A 150 -31.87 -5.36 -2.73
N TYR A 151 -32.73 -5.70 -1.79
CA TYR A 151 -34.15 -5.87 -2.10
C TYR A 151 -35.05 -5.63 -0.88
N LEU A 152 -36.30 -5.29 -1.15
CA LEU A 152 -37.34 -5.13 -0.14
C LEU A 152 -38.30 -6.34 -0.16
N THR A 153 -38.74 -6.76 1.04
CA THR A 153 -39.66 -7.86 1.17
C THR A 153 -41.12 -7.42 0.95
N GLY A 154 -41.55 -7.28 -0.31
CA GLY A 154 -42.91 -6.94 -0.66
C GLY A 154 -43.19 -5.46 -0.89
N ASP A 155 -42.16 -4.67 -1.12
CA ASP A 155 -42.25 -3.27 -1.49
C ASP A 155 -41.18 -2.89 -2.52
N ASN A 156 -41.11 -1.61 -2.93
CA ASN A 156 -40.19 -1.07 -3.87
C ASN A 156 -39.33 0.06 -3.24
N PHE A 157 -38.08 0.15 -3.65
CA PHE A 157 -37.27 1.35 -3.44
C PHE A 157 -37.89 2.51 -4.21
N LEU A 158 -38.15 3.63 -3.52
CA LEU A 158 -38.76 4.81 -4.13
C LEU A 158 -37.78 5.56 -5.04
N ALA A 159 -38.35 6.30 -6.00
CA ALA A 159 -37.58 7.25 -6.80
C ALA A 159 -36.82 8.23 -5.91
N GLY A 160 -35.57 8.54 -6.27
CA GLY A 160 -34.64 9.34 -5.48
C GLY A 160 -33.78 8.51 -4.51
N SER A 161 -34.04 7.22 -4.31
CA SER A 161 -33.13 6.33 -3.57
C SER A 161 -31.79 6.22 -4.30
N THR A 162 -30.68 6.25 -3.55
CA THR A 162 -29.32 6.16 -4.09
C THR A 162 -28.53 5.06 -3.40
N PHE A 163 -27.73 4.35 -4.19
CA PHE A 163 -26.88 3.26 -3.71
C PHE A 163 -25.52 3.36 -4.39
N SER A 164 -24.46 3.47 -3.60
CA SER A 164 -23.08 3.57 -4.10
C SER A 164 -22.26 2.38 -3.61
N LEU A 165 -21.57 1.71 -4.52
CA LEU A 165 -20.65 0.61 -4.23
C LEU A 165 -19.22 1.10 -4.29
N TYR A 166 -18.46 0.82 -3.25
CA TYR A 166 -17.02 1.11 -3.15
C TYR A 166 -16.21 -0.16 -2.92
N GLY A 167 -15.05 -0.25 -3.57
CA GLY A 167 -14.00 -1.18 -3.23
C GLY A 167 -13.01 -0.53 -2.26
N ILE A 168 -12.63 -1.26 -1.21
CA ILE A 168 -11.49 -0.86 -0.38
C ILE A 168 -10.25 -1.42 -1.05
N ALA A 169 -9.43 -0.52 -1.61
CA ALA A 169 -8.17 -0.93 -2.20
C ALA A 169 -7.31 -1.61 -1.12
N ALA A 170 -6.68 -2.72 -1.48
CA ALA A 170 -5.58 -3.21 -0.67
C ALA A 170 -4.63 -2.04 -0.49
N SER A 171 -4.47 -1.58 0.73
CA SER A 171 -3.38 -0.67 0.99
C SER A 171 -2.13 -1.40 0.54
N SER A 172 -1.42 -0.85 -0.44
CA SER A 172 -0.07 -1.29 -0.76
C SER A 172 0.86 -0.84 0.38
N VAL A 173 0.47 -1.17 1.63
CA VAL A 173 1.23 -0.88 2.84
C VAL A 173 2.33 -1.92 3.01
N GLY A 174 2.96 -2.28 1.94
CA GLY A 174 4.16 -3.09 1.94
C GLY A 174 5.16 -2.47 0.97
N ALA A 175 6.44 -2.57 1.27
CA ALA A 175 7.46 -2.21 0.32
C ALA A 175 7.19 -2.93 -1.00
N LYS A 176 7.19 -2.18 -2.11
CA LYS A 176 6.99 -2.73 -3.46
C LYS A 176 8.25 -3.45 -3.98
N ALA A 177 9.19 -3.68 -3.10
CA ALA A 177 10.43 -4.39 -3.36
C ALA A 177 10.93 -5.08 -2.08
N THR A 178 11.86 -6.02 -2.24
CA THR A 178 12.60 -6.66 -1.16
C THR A 178 14.09 -6.37 -1.30
N GLY A 179 14.88 -6.62 -0.24
CA GLY A 179 16.32 -6.45 -0.20
C GLY A 179 16.76 -5.23 0.62
N GLY A 180 17.94 -5.31 1.22
CA GLY A 180 18.44 -4.32 2.16
C GLY A 180 17.66 -4.23 3.47
N ILE A 181 17.95 -3.21 4.26
CA ILE A 181 17.18 -2.85 5.45
C ILE A 181 16.03 -1.98 5.01
N ILE A 182 14.80 -2.38 5.30
CA ILE A 182 13.60 -1.66 4.86
C ILE A 182 13.11 -0.76 6.00
N SER A 183 12.92 0.52 5.70
CA SER A 183 12.26 1.50 6.55
C SER A 183 11.25 2.31 5.72
N SER A 184 10.38 3.07 6.35
CA SER A 184 9.37 3.87 5.64
C SER A 184 9.02 5.14 6.41
N ASP A 185 8.57 6.13 5.68
CA ASP A 185 7.81 7.28 6.19
C ASP A 185 6.38 7.28 5.62
N SER A 186 5.72 8.42 5.63
CA SER A 186 4.36 8.57 5.10
C SER A 186 4.25 8.51 3.57
N GLN A 187 5.37 8.61 2.83
CA GLN A 187 5.40 8.74 1.37
C GLN A 187 6.26 7.68 0.68
N TYR A 188 7.34 7.22 1.31
CA TYR A 188 8.36 6.38 0.70
C TYR A 188 8.68 5.14 1.53
N TYR A 189 9.11 4.07 0.84
CA TYR A 189 9.87 2.96 1.40
C TYR A 189 11.33 3.13 1.03
N TYR A 190 12.20 3.02 2.03
CA TYR A 190 13.64 3.13 1.89
C TYR A 190 14.27 1.75 2.00
N HIS A 191 15.11 1.40 1.02
CA HIS A 191 15.90 0.18 0.99
C HIS A 191 17.37 0.55 1.16
N THR A 192 17.93 0.35 2.36
CA THR A 192 19.31 0.70 2.69
C THR A 192 20.21 -0.52 2.60
N PHE A 193 21.25 -0.43 1.77
CA PHE A 193 22.24 -1.47 1.59
C PHE A 193 23.57 -1.02 2.21
N LEU A 194 23.98 -1.66 3.31
CA LEU A 194 25.28 -1.48 3.96
C LEU A 194 26.31 -2.53 3.52
N ALA A 195 25.88 -3.52 2.76
CA ALA A 195 26.66 -4.56 2.13
C ALA A 195 26.03 -4.92 0.79
N SER A 196 26.81 -5.52 -0.11
CA SER A 196 26.29 -5.97 -1.41
C SER A 196 25.14 -6.97 -1.25
N GLY A 197 24.16 -6.90 -2.14
CA GLY A 197 22.94 -7.73 -2.09
C GLY A 197 22.12 -7.62 -3.36
N THR A 198 20.84 -7.95 -3.25
CA THR A 198 19.89 -7.86 -4.37
C THR A 198 18.68 -7.03 -3.96
N PHE A 199 18.31 -6.06 -4.79
CA PHE A 199 17.04 -5.35 -4.73
C PHE A 199 16.07 -6.00 -5.70
N THR A 200 14.91 -6.45 -5.21
CA THR A 200 13.95 -7.17 -6.05
C THR A 200 12.58 -6.49 -5.97
N PRO A 201 12.19 -5.70 -6.99
CA PRO A 201 10.84 -5.20 -7.12
C PRO A 201 9.83 -6.35 -7.29
N THR A 202 8.66 -6.23 -6.66
CA THR A 202 7.55 -7.16 -6.81
C THR A 202 6.62 -6.78 -7.98
N GLN A 203 6.79 -5.58 -8.50
CA GLN A 203 6.10 -5.00 -9.65
C GLN A 203 6.98 -3.96 -10.33
N SER A 204 6.63 -3.52 -11.55
CA SER A 204 7.31 -2.39 -12.18
C SER A 204 7.11 -1.13 -11.34
N LEU A 205 8.20 -0.38 -11.11
CA LEU A 205 8.19 0.83 -10.32
C LEU A 205 9.26 1.84 -10.81
N THR A 206 9.12 3.08 -10.41
CA THR A 206 10.16 4.10 -10.53
C THR A 206 10.80 4.29 -9.16
N ALA A 207 12.12 4.24 -9.11
CA ALA A 207 12.89 4.40 -7.87
C ALA A 207 13.78 5.64 -7.95
N ASP A 208 13.75 6.40 -6.87
CA ASP A 208 14.81 7.35 -6.56
C ASP A 208 16.00 6.61 -5.92
N ASP A 209 17.20 7.10 -6.15
CA ASP A 209 18.40 6.47 -5.63
C ASP A 209 19.41 7.47 -5.07
N LEU A 210 20.22 6.95 -4.15
CA LEU A 210 21.43 7.57 -3.62
C LEU A 210 22.52 6.49 -3.56
N VAL A 211 23.52 6.60 -4.42
CA VAL A 211 24.63 5.64 -4.51
C VAL A 211 25.94 6.30 -4.10
N VAL A 212 26.52 5.84 -3.01
CA VAL A 212 27.76 6.32 -2.43
C VAL A 212 28.83 5.25 -2.53
N ALA A 213 29.97 5.56 -3.11
CA ALA A 213 31.08 4.64 -3.28
C ALA A 213 32.03 4.66 -2.07
N GLY A 214 32.94 3.70 -2.00
CA GLY A 214 33.99 3.66 -0.96
C GLY A 214 34.96 4.79 -1.08
N GLY A 215 35.35 5.41 0.04
CA GLY A 215 36.46 6.40 0.09
C GLY A 215 37.82 5.77 -0.11
N GLY A 216 38.78 6.51 -0.58
CA GLY A 216 40.19 6.08 -0.71
C GLY A 216 40.93 6.08 0.64
N GLY A 217 41.97 5.27 0.75
CA GLY A 217 42.87 5.24 1.90
C GLY A 217 43.90 6.38 1.85
N GLY A 218 44.29 6.95 3.00
CA GLY A 218 45.33 7.95 3.14
C GLY A 218 46.71 7.37 2.91
N GLY A 219 47.66 8.22 2.49
CA GLY A 219 49.08 7.93 2.34
C GLY A 219 49.82 7.92 3.70
N ALA A 220 51.01 7.32 3.73
CA ALA A 220 51.84 7.27 4.92
C ALA A 220 52.81 8.46 5.01
N LEU A 221 53.47 8.65 6.17
CA LEU A 221 54.56 9.60 6.42
C LEU A 221 54.18 11.04 6.04
N ASP A 222 53.28 11.64 6.77
CA ASP A 222 52.73 12.97 6.47
C ASP A 222 52.12 13.08 5.06
N GLY A 223 51.68 11.94 4.51
CA GLY A 223 51.10 11.84 3.18
C GLY A 223 49.69 12.44 3.11
N GLY A 224 49.19 12.52 1.89
CA GLY A 224 47.90 13.09 1.60
C GLY A 224 46.71 12.20 2.08
N GLY A 225 45.61 12.85 2.38
CA GLY A 225 44.33 12.13 2.67
C GLY A 225 43.77 11.43 1.45
N GLY A 226 43.10 10.31 1.65
CA GLY A 226 42.28 9.68 0.60
C GLY A 226 41.07 10.51 0.22
N GLY A 227 40.68 10.43 -1.04
CA GLY A 227 39.51 11.12 -1.56
C GLY A 227 38.20 10.45 -1.11
N ALA A 228 37.13 11.22 -0.97
CA ALA A 228 35.81 10.68 -0.74
C ALA A 228 35.35 9.82 -1.92
N GLY A 229 34.52 8.81 -1.66
CA GLY A 229 33.82 8.09 -2.69
C GLY A 229 32.87 9.01 -3.44
N GLY A 230 32.61 8.71 -4.71
CA GLY A 230 31.65 9.43 -5.50
C GLY A 230 30.22 9.30 -4.90
N LEU A 231 29.39 10.28 -5.19
CA LEU A 231 28.00 10.33 -4.82
C LEU A 231 27.14 10.59 -6.05
N ARG A 232 26.19 9.71 -6.33
CA ARG A 232 25.19 9.83 -7.40
C ARG A 232 23.80 9.81 -6.78
N SER A 233 22.90 10.69 -7.24
CA SER A 233 21.56 10.84 -6.65
C SER A 233 20.53 11.35 -7.65
N THR A 234 19.30 10.90 -7.48
CA THR A 234 18.12 11.41 -8.21
C THR A 234 17.38 12.51 -7.44
N VAL A 235 17.60 12.65 -6.12
CA VAL A 235 16.83 13.57 -5.24
C VAL A 235 17.63 14.77 -4.73
N THR A 236 18.96 14.62 -4.61
CA THR A 236 19.85 15.70 -4.17
C THR A 236 20.92 15.94 -5.22
N ALA A 237 21.69 17.01 -5.11
CA ALA A 237 22.78 17.23 -6.03
C ALA A 237 23.75 16.03 -6.03
N THR A 238 24.10 15.55 -7.21
CA THR A 238 25.18 14.59 -7.41
C THR A 238 26.51 15.22 -6.96
N GLY A 239 27.42 14.42 -6.39
CA GLY A 239 28.72 14.90 -5.92
C GLY A 239 29.58 15.52 -7.03
N GLY A 240 30.49 16.43 -6.65
CA GLY A 240 31.42 17.09 -7.57
C GLY A 240 30.77 18.12 -8.51
N GLY A 241 29.60 18.63 -8.19
CA GLY A 241 28.87 19.61 -9.00
C GLY A 241 28.16 19.01 -10.24
N GLY A 242 27.97 17.69 -10.26
CA GLY A 242 27.22 16.99 -11.32
C GLY A 242 25.72 17.28 -11.28
N SER A 243 25.03 16.97 -12.39
CA SER A 243 23.58 17.06 -12.49
C SER A 243 22.92 15.90 -11.75
N LEU A 244 21.65 16.10 -11.36
CA LEU A 244 20.82 15.01 -10.83
C LEU A 244 20.70 13.86 -11.83
N GLU A 245 20.67 12.64 -11.31
CA GLU A 245 20.34 11.47 -12.11
C GLU A 245 18.85 11.44 -12.45
N THR A 246 18.51 10.67 -13.46
CA THR A 246 17.10 10.38 -13.76
C THR A 246 16.63 9.20 -12.92
N PRO A 247 15.45 9.27 -12.29
CA PRO A 247 14.88 8.14 -11.55
C PRO A 247 14.85 6.86 -12.38
N LEU A 248 15.19 5.73 -11.74
CA LEU A 248 15.31 4.44 -12.41
C LEU A 248 13.93 3.80 -12.64
N SER A 249 13.63 3.43 -13.89
CA SER A 249 12.49 2.59 -14.21
C SER A 249 12.89 1.12 -14.09
N LEU A 250 12.34 0.43 -13.10
CA LEU A 250 12.68 -0.93 -12.74
C LEU A 250 11.49 -1.87 -13.00
N THR A 251 11.77 -3.05 -13.55
CA THR A 251 10.79 -4.13 -13.74
C THR A 251 10.82 -5.09 -12.55
N ALA A 252 9.86 -6.03 -12.47
CA ALA A 252 9.78 -7.04 -11.41
C ALA A 252 10.86 -8.13 -11.57
N THR A 253 12.15 -7.75 -11.50
CA THR A 253 13.31 -8.62 -11.58
C THR A 253 14.33 -8.27 -10.51
N GLY A 254 15.25 -9.18 -10.18
CA GLY A 254 16.33 -8.88 -9.24
C GLY A 254 17.42 -7.99 -9.84
N TYR A 255 17.77 -6.92 -9.13
CA TYR A 255 18.86 -6.01 -9.46
C TYR A 255 19.99 -6.18 -8.46
N THR A 256 21.19 -6.48 -8.93
CA THR A 256 22.37 -6.56 -8.08
C THR A 256 22.70 -5.18 -7.54
N VAL A 257 22.91 -5.09 -6.23
CA VAL A 257 23.47 -3.92 -5.53
C VAL A 257 24.88 -4.28 -5.11
N THR A 258 25.86 -3.51 -5.56
CA THR A 258 27.24 -3.61 -5.11
C THR A 258 27.55 -2.42 -4.19
N VAL A 259 27.99 -2.71 -2.98
CA VAL A 259 28.46 -1.71 -2.03
C VAL A 259 29.99 -1.78 -2.01
N GLY A 260 30.64 -0.72 -2.52
CA GLY A 260 32.10 -0.62 -2.59
C GLY A 260 32.71 -0.41 -1.22
N GLY A 261 33.73 -1.18 -0.92
CA GLY A 261 34.57 -1.01 0.27
C GLY A 261 35.47 0.21 0.20
N GLY A 262 35.82 0.76 1.36
CA GLY A 262 36.86 1.79 1.47
C GLY A 262 38.24 1.24 1.13
N GLY A 263 39.09 2.08 0.59
CA GLY A 263 40.51 1.79 0.38
C GLY A 263 41.28 1.66 1.70
N THR A 264 42.28 0.80 1.71
CA THR A 264 43.14 0.62 2.88
C THR A 264 44.10 1.82 3.02
N GLY A 265 44.21 2.37 4.22
CA GLY A 265 45.23 3.36 4.53
C GLY A 265 46.63 2.76 4.48
N ALA A 266 47.56 3.57 4.09
CA ALA A 266 48.96 3.16 3.99
C ALA A 266 49.56 2.84 5.35
N LEU A 267 50.47 1.88 5.38
CA LEU A 267 51.31 1.58 6.53
C LEU A 267 52.64 2.26 6.34
N GLY A 268 53.06 3.07 7.31
CA GLY A 268 54.39 3.71 7.35
C GLY A 268 55.23 3.03 8.41
N ALA A 269 56.40 2.51 8.02
CA ALA A 269 57.40 2.05 8.97
C ALA A 269 58.78 2.41 8.45
N GLY A 270 59.54 3.21 9.24
CA GLY A 270 60.90 3.60 8.88
C GLY A 270 60.96 4.50 7.63
N ASN A 271 61.97 4.29 6.77
CA ASN A 271 62.28 5.15 5.63
C ASN A 271 61.46 4.87 4.35
N GLY A 272 60.31 4.21 4.42
CA GLY A 272 59.51 3.89 3.23
C GLY A 272 58.01 3.90 3.51
N GLY A 273 57.35 5.01 3.22
CA GLY A 273 55.90 5.10 3.23
C GLY A 273 55.31 4.56 1.95
N THR A 274 54.15 3.91 2.04
CA THR A 274 53.36 3.47 0.87
C THR A 274 52.18 4.38 0.64
N ASN A 275 51.64 4.38 -0.58
CA ASN A 275 50.38 5.03 -0.88
C ASN A 275 49.24 4.24 -0.25
N GLY A 276 48.14 4.91 0.04
CA GLY A 276 46.88 4.23 0.29
C GLY A 276 46.40 3.43 -0.92
N THR A 277 45.25 2.84 -0.83
CA THR A 277 44.56 2.19 -1.98
C THR A 277 43.28 2.93 -2.33
N ASN A 278 42.85 2.85 -3.58
CA ASN A 278 41.56 3.41 -3.99
C ASN A 278 40.42 2.71 -3.28
N GLY A 279 39.34 3.45 -3.04
CA GLY A 279 38.04 2.87 -2.72
C GLY A 279 37.46 2.13 -3.92
N SER A 280 36.50 1.23 -3.64
CA SER A 280 35.79 0.47 -4.66
C SER A 280 34.50 1.18 -5.08
N ASN A 281 34.05 0.92 -6.31
CA ASN A 281 32.81 1.45 -6.85
C ASN A 281 31.62 0.83 -6.15
N SER A 282 30.57 1.65 -5.97
CA SER A 282 29.22 1.16 -5.67
C SER A 282 28.36 1.21 -6.93
N VAL A 283 27.53 0.18 -7.12
CA VAL A 283 26.70 0.03 -8.33
C VAL A 283 25.29 -0.34 -7.97
N PHE A 284 24.32 0.34 -8.56
CA PHE A 284 22.93 -0.06 -8.56
C PHE A 284 22.33 0.10 -9.97
N SER A 285 21.92 -1.00 -10.58
CA SER A 285 21.41 -1.04 -11.96
C SER A 285 22.42 -0.39 -12.93
N THR A 286 22.06 0.69 -13.59
CA THR A 286 22.89 1.45 -14.52
C THR A 286 23.75 2.53 -13.85
N ILE A 287 23.53 2.81 -12.57
CA ILE A 287 24.21 3.85 -11.82
C ILE A 287 25.49 3.27 -11.21
N THR A 288 26.63 3.84 -11.55
CA THR A 288 27.92 3.54 -10.94
C THR A 288 28.49 4.76 -10.28
N SER A 289 28.73 4.70 -8.98
CA SER A 289 29.47 5.71 -8.24
C SER A 289 30.91 5.26 -8.09
N THR A 290 31.85 6.10 -8.48
CA THR A 290 33.30 5.79 -8.53
C THR A 290 33.93 5.88 -7.15
N GLY A 291 34.78 4.91 -6.79
CA GLY A 291 35.54 4.94 -5.54
C GLY A 291 36.47 6.14 -5.44
N GLY A 292 36.77 6.58 -4.22
CA GLY A 292 37.70 7.67 -3.95
C GLY A 292 39.16 7.31 -4.28
N GLY A 293 39.90 8.25 -4.75
CA GLY A 293 41.37 8.09 -5.01
C GLY A 293 42.16 7.96 -3.73
N PHE A 294 43.27 7.20 -3.74
CA PHE A 294 44.16 7.09 -2.59
C PHE A 294 44.97 8.38 -2.35
N GLY A 295 45.37 8.59 -1.12
CA GLY A 295 46.39 9.63 -0.76
C GLY A 295 47.79 9.16 -1.01
N GLY A 296 48.60 10.04 -1.62
CA GLY A 296 50.03 9.79 -1.85
C GLY A 296 50.83 9.81 -0.54
N SER A 297 51.90 9.03 -0.47
CA SER A 297 52.84 9.06 0.65
C SER A 297 53.84 10.21 0.52
N ASN A 298 54.31 10.76 1.65
CA ASN A 298 55.42 11.71 1.67
C ASN A 298 56.71 10.99 2.09
N ASN A 299 57.58 10.74 1.12
CA ASN A 299 58.89 10.10 1.33
C ASN A 299 60.07 11.10 1.19
N ALA A 300 59.81 12.38 0.93
CA ALA A 300 60.85 13.37 0.67
C ALA A 300 61.85 13.57 1.86
N GLY A 301 61.32 13.48 3.11
CA GLY A 301 62.17 13.56 4.32
C GLY A 301 63.11 12.37 4.56
N PHE A 302 62.96 11.28 3.80
CA PHE A 302 63.67 10.01 3.94
C PHE A 302 64.48 9.63 2.69
N GLY A 303 64.71 10.61 1.81
CA GLY A 303 65.51 10.39 0.57
C GLY A 303 64.72 9.74 -0.59
N GLY A 304 63.41 9.59 -0.45
CA GLY A 304 62.49 9.18 -1.50
C GLY A 304 61.80 10.37 -2.16
N THR A 305 60.89 10.09 -3.09
CA THR A 305 60.06 11.10 -3.76
C THR A 305 58.64 11.04 -3.21
N SER A 306 58.00 12.20 -3.00
CA SER A 306 56.57 12.27 -2.67
C SER A 306 55.74 11.72 -3.82
N SER A 307 54.69 11.02 -3.48
CA SER A 307 53.74 10.44 -4.45
C SER A 307 52.49 11.32 -4.60
N VAL A 308 52.04 11.44 -5.82
CA VAL A 308 50.77 12.11 -6.14
C VAL A 308 49.61 11.18 -5.76
N GLY A 309 48.53 11.74 -5.19
CA GLY A 309 47.33 11.01 -4.94
C GLY A 309 46.65 10.52 -6.24
N ALA A 310 45.83 9.49 -6.16
CA ALA A 310 45.12 8.96 -7.31
C ALA A 310 43.83 9.72 -7.61
N PRO A 311 43.42 9.76 -8.88
CA PRO A 311 42.07 10.22 -9.24
C PRO A 311 41.02 9.22 -8.75
N GLY A 312 39.78 9.71 -8.52
CA GLY A 312 38.63 8.91 -8.08
C GLY A 312 37.35 9.70 -8.18
N GLY A 313 36.30 9.27 -7.54
CA GLY A 313 35.06 10.03 -7.39
C GLY A 313 35.32 11.39 -6.74
N SER A 314 36.24 11.41 -5.77
CA SER A 314 37.07 12.56 -5.38
C SER A 314 38.54 12.12 -5.39
N GLY A 315 39.46 12.96 -5.86
CA GLY A 315 40.88 12.64 -5.89
C GLY A 315 41.48 12.61 -4.49
N GLY A 316 42.56 11.82 -4.31
CA GLY A 316 43.36 11.82 -3.12
C GLY A 316 44.34 12.99 -3.11
N GLY A 317 44.74 13.45 -1.92
CA GLY A 317 45.78 14.45 -1.73
C GLY A 317 47.16 13.90 -2.10
N GLY A 318 48.07 14.77 -2.58
CA GLY A 318 49.53 14.46 -2.72
C GLY A 318 50.19 14.44 -1.35
N GLY A 319 51.31 13.70 -1.24
CA GLY A 319 52.20 13.71 -0.08
C GLY A 319 53.29 14.80 -0.17
#